data_8aa0212a684e55722aef5ce25b797d75
#
_entry.id   8aa0212a684e55722aef5ce25b797d75
#
_cell.length_a   1.000
_cell.length_b   1.000
_cell.length_c   1.000
_cell.angle_alpha   90.00
_cell.angle_beta   90.00
_cell.angle_gamma   90.00
#
_symmetry.space_group_name_H-M   'P 1'
#
loop_
_entity.id
_entity.type
_entity.pdbx_description
1 polymer ?
#
loop_
_entity_poly.entity_id
_entity_poly.type
_entity_poly.pdbx_seq_one_letter_code
_entity_poly.pdbx_strand_id
1 'polypeptide(L)'
;MRDGAIIVAPSHKVGTRWGYVLNNCIVDGNELADTESVKLGRPWHNSPIAVYLNTIFNIKIAPEGWTDMGAIPQMFAEYNSKDKEGNTVDLSQRKTQYTYQDEQENPVTGICQAVLTAGEAARYTYETLFVRAIIGTRRNIWNKYPHRKI
;
A
#
# COMPACT_ATOMS: atom_id res chain seq x y z
N MET A 1 4.31 16.96 0.36
CA MET A 1 4.92 16.06 1.35
C MET A 1 6.16 16.73 1.90
N ARG A 2 6.56 16.49 3.13
CA ARG A 2 7.77 17.05 3.76
C ARG A 2 8.81 15.95 4.00
N ASP A 3 10.06 16.35 4.26
CA ASP A 3 11.12 15.41 4.60
C ASP A 3 10.74 14.51 5.77
N GLY A 4 11.12 13.24 5.69
CA GLY A 4 10.81 12.22 6.67
C GLY A 4 9.33 11.87 6.80
N ALA A 5 8.48 12.36 5.91
CA ALA A 5 7.06 12.04 5.93
C ALA A 5 6.80 10.56 5.67
N ILE A 6 5.75 10.05 6.29
CA ILE A 6 5.23 8.70 6.07
C ILE A 6 3.84 8.84 5.48
N ILE A 7 3.60 8.22 4.33
CA ILE A 7 2.36 8.42 3.57
C ILE A 7 1.20 7.70 4.26
N VAL A 8 1.37 6.42 4.62
CA VAL A 8 0.33 5.64 5.31
C VAL A 8 0.86 4.91 6.54
N ALA A 9 -0.01 4.72 7.53
CA ALA A 9 0.27 3.93 8.72
C ALA A 9 -0.93 3.03 9.02
N PRO A 10 -1.14 1.97 8.23
CA PRO A 10 -2.32 1.13 8.37
C PRO A 10 -2.30 0.23 9.60
N SER A 11 -3.51 -0.09 10.07
CA SER A 11 -3.78 -1.06 11.12
C SER A 11 -5.07 -1.80 10.74
N HIS A 12 -4.94 -2.98 10.17
CA HIS A 12 -6.08 -3.79 9.74
C HIS A 12 -6.22 -5.01 10.65
N LYS A 13 -7.45 -5.39 10.95
CA LYS A 13 -7.73 -6.61 11.72
C LYS A 13 -7.14 -7.83 11.01
N VAL A 14 -6.66 -8.79 11.77
CA VAL A 14 -6.23 -10.09 11.25
C VAL A 14 -7.37 -10.72 10.45
N GLY A 15 -7.06 -11.24 9.27
CA GLY A 15 -8.05 -11.79 8.35
C GLY A 15 -8.72 -10.77 7.42
N THR A 16 -8.42 -9.48 7.57
CA THR A 16 -8.81 -8.48 6.57
C THR A 16 -8.18 -8.81 5.22
N ARG A 17 -9.00 -8.85 4.19
CA ARG A 17 -8.56 -9.23 2.84
C ARG A 17 -7.96 -8.06 2.07
N TRP A 18 -8.54 -6.87 2.24
CA TRP A 18 -8.16 -5.66 1.54
C TRP A 18 -7.81 -4.58 2.55
N GLY A 19 -6.78 -3.83 2.25
CA GLY A 19 -6.36 -2.67 3.02
C GLY A 19 -6.36 -1.41 2.17
N TYR A 20 -5.35 -0.57 2.37
CA TYR A 20 -5.16 0.60 1.53
C TYR A 20 -4.65 0.19 0.15
N VAL A 21 -5.41 0.51 -0.88
CA VAL A 21 -5.03 0.32 -2.28
C VAL A 21 -4.99 1.68 -2.96
N LEU A 22 -3.80 2.13 -3.29
CA LEU A 22 -3.56 3.37 -4.02
C LEU A 22 -3.27 3.01 -5.48
N ASN A 23 -4.30 3.11 -6.31
CA ASN A 23 -4.21 2.71 -7.72
C ASN A 23 -4.38 3.94 -8.61
N ASN A 24 -3.46 4.12 -9.58
CA ASN A 24 -3.41 5.27 -10.47
C ASN A 24 -3.37 6.62 -9.72
N CYS A 25 -2.66 6.65 -8.60
CA CYS A 25 -2.51 7.85 -7.78
C CYS A 25 -1.30 8.67 -8.20
N ILE A 26 -1.32 9.94 -7.86
CA ILE A 26 -0.14 10.81 -7.93
C ILE A 26 0.20 11.23 -6.50
N VAL A 27 1.44 10.97 -6.09
CA VAL A 27 1.97 11.43 -4.81
C VAL A 27 2.85 12.63 -5.07
N ASP A 28 2.44 13.75 -4.50
CA ASP A 28 3.09 15.05 -4.71
C ASP A 28 3.61 15.64 -3.39
N GLY A 29 4.48 16.62 -3.49
CA GLY A 29 5.06 17.28 -2.33
C GLY A 29 5.72 18.61 -2.70
N ASN A 30 6.28 19.27 -1.69
CA ASN A 30 7.05 20.48 -1.87
C ASN A 30 8.54 20.18 -2.16
N GLU A 31 9.34 21.22 -2.41
CA GLU A 31 10.76 21.10 -2.73
C GLU A 31 11.56 20.35 -1.66
N LEU A 32 11.17 20.45 -0.39
CA LEU A 32 11.83 19.76 0.73
C LEU A 32 11.63 18.24 0.71
N ALA A 33 10.65 17.76 -0.03
CA ALA A 33 10.38 16.33 -0.14
C ALA A 33 11.26 15.61 -1.20
N ASP A 34 12.20 16.32 -1.80
CA ASP A 34 13.07 15.77 -2.85
C ASP A 34 14.39 15.16 -2.29
N THR A 35 14.41 14.78 -1.02
CA THR A 35 15.61 14.33 -0.30
C THR A 35 15.72 12.81 -0.14
N GLU A 36 14.86 12.02 -0.76
CA GLU A 36 14.80 10.56 -0.58
C GLU A 36 14.54 10.12 0.87
N SER A 37 13.83 10.93 1.62
CA SER A 37 13.52 10.65 3.03
C SER A 37 12.06 10.23 3.27
N VAL A 38 11.19 10.37 2.27
CA VAL A 38 9.78 10.02 2.38
C VAL A 38 9.59 8.51 2.28
N LYS A 39 8.78 7.95 3.19
CA LYS A 39 8.44 6.53 3.21
C LYS A 39 7.01 6.31 2.72
N LEU A 40 6.79 5.21 2.04
CA LEU A 40 5.48 4.78 1.58
C LEU A 40 4.55 4.44 2.74
N GLY A 41 5.09 3.81 3.77
CA GLY A 41 4.31 3.46 4.93
C GLY A 41 5.09 2.79 6.06
N ARG A 42 4.40 2.64 7.19
CA ARG A 42 4.87 1.90 8.36
C ARG A 42 3.75 1.03 8.94
N PRO A 43 4.04 -0.18 9.40
CA PRO A 43 3.03 -1.11 9.91
C PRO A 43 2.68 -0.76 11.37
N TRP A 44 1.52 -0.14 11.58
CA TRP A 44 1.16 0.36 12.90
C TRP A 44 0.81 -0.79 13.86
N HIS A 45 -0.28 -1.50 13.58
CA HIS A 45 -0.75 -2.61 14.42
C HIS A 45 -1.41 -3.71 13.61
N ASN A 46 -1.56 -4.89 14.22
CA ASN A 46 -2.31 -6.04 13.71
C ASN A 46 -1.76 -6.61 12.40
N SER A 47 -2.51 -6.50 11.31
CA SER A 47 -2.18 -7.11 10.02
C SER A 47 -2.25 -6.06 8.89
N PRO A 48 -1.30 -5.10 8.86
CA PRO A 48 -1.35 -3.97 7.94
C PRO A 48 -1.28 -4.38 6.47
N ILE A 49 -2.07 -3.68 5.64
CA ILE A 49 -2.08 -3.85 4.19
C ILE A 49 -2.00 -2.48 3.53
N ALA A 50 -1.01 -2.28 2.67
CA ALA A 50 -0.90 -1.13 1.80
C ALA A 50 -0.27 -1.53 0.46
N VAL A 51 -0.91 -1.18 -0.63
CA VAL A 51 -0.47 -1.52 -1.99
C VAL A 51 -0.54 -0.27 -2.87
N TYR A 52 0.56 0.01 -3.55
CA TYR A 52 0.64 1.07 -4.54
C TYR A 52 0.70 0.45 -5.94
N LEU A 53 -0.26 0.80 -6.79
CA LEU A 53 -0.36 0.29 -8.15
C LEU A 53 -0.36 1.45 -9.13
N ASN A 54 0.48 1.38 -10.16
CA ASN A 54 0.51 2.38 -11.23
C ASN A 54 0.57 3.82 -10.68
N THR A 55 1.28 4.03 -9.59
CA THR A 55 1.35 5.31 -8.89
C THR A 55 2.54 6.12 -9.41
N ILE A 56 2.31 7.40 -9.63
CA ILE A 56 3.36 8.36 -10.02
C ILE A 56 3.82 9.09 -8.76
N PHE A 57 5.12 9.04 -8.51
CA PHE A 57 5.75 9.76 -7.41
C PHE A 57 6.47 10.99 -7.98
N ASN A 58 5.89 12.18 -7.73
CA ASN A 58 6.52 13.45 -8.06
C ASN A 58 7.56 13.87 -7.03
N ILE A 59 7.78 13.04 -6.03
CA ILE A 59 8.78 13.19 -4.96
C ILE A 59 9.67 11.97 -4.92
N LYS A 60 10.85 12.11 -4.32
CA LYS A 60 11.75 10.97 -4.11
C LYS A 60 11.32 10.18 -2.88
N ILE A 61 11.11 8.91 -3.09
CA ILE A 61 10.87 7.94 -2.03
C ILE A 61 12.21 7.35 -1.59
N ALA A 62 12.40 7.18 -0.29
CA ALA A 62 13.58 6.51 0.24
C ALA A 62 13.76 5.13 -0.40
N PRO A 63 14.99 4.69 -0.68
CA PRO A 63 15.25 3.44 -1.41
C PRO A 63 14.57 2.23 -0.80
N GLU A 64 14.54 2.11 0.53
CA GLU A 64 13.86 1.05 1.25
C GLU A 64 12.33 1.14 1.19
N GLY A 65 11.79 2.30 0.87
CA GLY A 65 10.37 2.58 0.67
C GLY A 65 9.51 2.51 1.93
N TRP A 66 9.72 1.52 2.77
CA TRP A 66 8.94 1.23 3.96
C TRP A 66 9.80 1.32 5.22
N THR A 67 9.19 1.36 6.38
CA THR A 67 9.92 1.35 7.67
C THR A 67 9.21 0.47 8.70
N ASP A 68 9.91 0.15 9.78
CA ASP A 68 9.35 -0.60 10.89
C ASP A 68 8.45 0.26 11.77
N MET A 69 7.53 -0.38 12.50
CA MET A 69 6.78 0.24 13.56
C MET A 69 6.35 -0.79 14.62
N GLY A 70 5.12 -1.26 14.61
CA GLY A 70 4.56 -2.11 15.67
C GLY A 70 3.97 -3.43 15.20
N ALA A 71 4.20 -3.81 13.95
CA ALA A 71 3.67 -5.05 13.39
C ALA A 71 4.52 -5.56 12.21
N ILE A 72 4.30 -6.80 11.82
CA ILE A 72 4.73 -7.31 10.52
C ILE A 72 3.59 -7.09 9.53
N PRO A 73 3.82 -6.38 8.41
CA PRO A 73 2.75 -6.18 7.44
C PRO A 73 2.33 -7.48 6.77
N GLN A 74 1.04 -7.63 6.56
CA GLN A 74 0.50 -8.72 5.75
C GLN A 74 0.83 -8.49 4.27
N MET A 75 0.76 -7.24 3.81
CA MET A 75 1.12 -6.85 2.46
C MET A 75 1.53 -5.38 2.41
N PHE A 76 2.80 -5.12 2.15
CA PHE A 76 3.35 -3.81 1.84
C PHE A 76 4.10 -3.92 0.52
N ALA A 77 3.45 -3.54 -0.57
CA ALA A 77 3.96 -3.82 -1.89
C ALA A 77 3.64 -2.74 -2.92
N GLU A 78 4.40 -2.77 -4.00
CA GLU A 78 4.24 -1.88 -5.15
C GLU A 78 4.17 -2.68 -6.45
N TYR A 79 3.53 -2.08 -7.45
CA TYR A 79 3.56 -2.54 -8.82
C TYR A 79 3.54 -1.35 -9.77
N ASN A 80 4.47 -1.34 -10.73
CA ASN A 80 4.54 -0.35 -11.79
C ASN A 80 4.57 1.09 -11.28
N SER A 81 5.38 1.35 -10.24
CA SER A 81 5.63 2.71 -9.74
C SER A 81 6.45 3.51 -10.76
N LYS A 82 6.08 4.75 -10.97
CA LYS A 82 6.72 5.69 -11.90
C LYS A 82 7.23 6.91 -11.17
N ASP A 83 8.31 7.50 -11.70
CA ASP A 83 8.76 8.83 -11.29
C ASP A 83 7.99 9.93 -12.02
N LYS A 84 8.30 11.18 -11.72
CA LYS A 84 7.65 12.35 -12.33
C LYS A 84 7.89 12.49 -13.83
N GLU A 85 8.95 11.88 -14.35
CA GLU A 85 9.28 11.83 -15.77
C GLU A 85 8.61 10.64 -16.49
N GLY A 86 7.93 9.78 -15.76
CA GLY A 86 7.27 8.59 -16.30
C GLY A 86 8.16 7.35 -16.40
N ASN A 87 9.38 7.40 -15.88
CA ASN A 87 10.27 6.26 -15.84
C ASN A 87 9.85 5.27 -14.75
N THR A 88 10.10 3.99 -14.97
CA THR A 88 9.85 2.96 -13.97
C THR A 88 10.84 3.09 -12.81
N VAL A 89 10.32 3.15 -11.59
CA VAL A 89 11.12 3.19 -10.37
C VAL A 89 11.74 1.82 -10.12
N ASP A 90 13.04 1.80 -9.77
CA ASP A 90 13.71 0.58 -9.32
C ASP A 90 13.24 0.22 -7.91
N LEU A 91 12.61 -0.94 -7.78
CA LEU A 91 12.07 -1.44 -6.52
C LEU A 91 12.98 -2.49 -5.84
N SER A 92 14.17 -2.73 -6.38
CA SER A 92 15.07 -3.79 -5.92
C SER A 92 15.57 -3.59 -4.48
N GLN A 93 15.61 -2.36 -4.00
CA GLN A 93 16.07 -2.01 -2.64
C GLN A 93 14.92 -1.88 -1.63
N ARG A 94 13.69 -2.16 -2.03
CA ARG A 94 12.54 -2.07 -1.13
C ARG A 94 12.66 -3.07 0.03
N LYS A 95 12.32 -2.58 1.23
CA LYS A 95 12.33 -3.36 2.46
C LYS A 95 11.39 -4.56 2.36
N THR A 96 11.88 -5.72 2.74
CA THR A 96 11.11 -6.98 2.80
C THR A 96 11.10 -7.62 4.18
N GLN A 97 12.01 -7.22 5.05
CA GLN A 97 12.09 -7.73 6.42
C GLN A 97 11.68 -6.65 7.40
N TYR A 98 10.82 -7.01 8.35
CA TYR A 98 10.27 -6.12 9.37
C TYR A 98 10.53 -6.67 10.75
N THR A 99 10.76 -5.77 11.71
CA THR A 99 10.98 -6.13 13.11
C THR A 99 10.24 -5.15 14.02
N TYR A 100 9.61 -5.66 15.05
CA TYR A 100 9.05 -4.87 16.14
C TYR A 100 9.28 -5.57 17.47
N GLN A 101 9.04 -4.88 18.58
CA GLN A 101 9.07 -5.48 19.91
C GLN A 101 7.64 -5.76 20.38
N ASP A 102 7.41 -6.97 20.89
CA ASP A 102 6.13 -7.35 21.48
C ASP A 102 5.93 -6.68 22.87
N GLU A 103 4.83 -6.99 23.53
CA GLU A 103 4.51 -6.44 24.86
C GLU A 103 5.51 -6.84 25.94
N GLN A 104 6.28 -7.91 25.73
CA GLN A 104 7.34 -8.40 26.61
C GLN A 104 8.73 -7.92 26.17
N GLU A 105 8.80 -6.95 25.26
CA GLU A 105 10.04 -6.40 24.68
C GLU A 105 10.89 -7.43 23.91
N ASN A 106 10.30 -8.54 23.49
CA ASN A 106 10.98 -9.50 22.64
C ASN A 106 10.92 -9.06 21.16
N PRO A 107 12.03 -9.21 20.40
CA PRO A 107 12.01 -8.88 18.98
C PRO A 107 11.19 -9.92 18.20
N VAL A 108 10.26 -9.43 17.37
CA VAL A 108 9.49 -10.23 16.42
C VAL A 108 9.91 -9.80 15.02
N THR A 109 10.33 -10.75 14.21
CA THR A 109 10.78 -10.49 12.83
C THR A 109 9.96 -11.30 11.84
N GLY A 110 9.63 -10.70 10.73
CA GLY A 110 8.90 -11.34 9.64
C GLY A 110 9.23 -10.74 8.27
N ILE A 111 8.79 -11.42 7.24
CA ILE A 111 9.05 -11.06 5.84
C ILE A 111 7.74 -10.71 5.16
N CYS A 112 7.78 -9.66 4.33
CA CYS A 112 6.68 -9.25 3.48
C CYS A 112 7.21 -8.95 2.09
N GLN A 113 6.53 -9.45 1.08
CA GLN A 113 6.83 -9.17 -0.33
C GLN A 113 6.67 -7.67 -0.62
N ALA A 114 7.66 -7.08 -1.29
CA ALA A 114 7.66 -5.64 -1.60
C ALA A 114 7.22 -5.33 -3.03
N VAL A 115 7.27 -6.30 -3.94
CA VAL A 115 6.95 -6.12 -5.35
C VAL A 115 5.93 -7.16 -5.79
N LEU A 116 4.84 -6.71 -6.40
CA LEU A 116 3.82 -7.58 -6.97
C LEU A 116 4.15 -7.94 -8.42
N THR A 117 3.77 -9.14 -8.82
CA THR A 117 3.69 -9.52 -10.22
C THR A 117 2.46 -8.87 -10.89
N ALA A 118 2.44 -8.85 -12.22
CA ALA A 118 1.28 -8.34 -12.96
C ALA A 118 -0.01 -9.10 -12.61
N GLY A 119 0.07 -10.41 -12.42
CA GLY A 119 -1.08 -11.24 -12.03
C GLY A 119 -1.59 -10.92 -10.62
N GLU A 120 -0.69 -10.68 -9.67
CA GLU A 120 -1.06 -10.26 -8.31
C GLU A 120 -1.67 -8.86 -8.31
N ALA A 121 -1.06 -7.91 -9.05
CA ALA A 121 -1.57 -6.55 -9.18
C ALA A 121 -2.98 -6.50 -9.77
N ALA A 122 -3.29 -7.36 -10.74
CA ALA A 122 -4.61 -7.45 -11.35
C ALA A 122 -5.73 -7.78 -10.36
N ARG A 123 -5.43 -8.40 -9.22
CA ARG A 123 -6.41 -8.68 -8.16
C ARG A 123 -6.88 -7.42 -7.42
N TYR A 124 -6.13 -6.32 -7.53
CA TYR A 124 -6.40 -5.05 -6.86
C TYR A 124 -7.02 -4.02 -7.81
N THR A 125 -7.50 -4.42 -8.97
CA THR A 125 -8.20 -3.50 -9.88
C THR A 125 -9.53 -3.04 -9.29
N TYR A 126 -9.97 -1.85 -9.66
CA TYR A 126 -11.25 -1.32 -9.23
C TYR A 126 -12.41 -2.29 -9.52
N GLU A 127 -12.42 -2.87 -10.71
CA GLU A 127 -13.44 -3.84 -11.13
C GLU A 127 -13.49 -5.07 -10.22
N THR A 128 -12.33 -5.65 -9.92
CA THR A 128 -12.24 -6.81 -9.03
C THR A 128 -12.71 -6.49 -7.61
N LEU A 129 -12.28 -5.35 -7.05
CA LEU A 129 -12.67 -4.90 -5.73
C LEU A 129 -14.16 -4.56 -5.67
N PHE A 130 -14.66 -3.88 -6.70
CA PHE A 130 -16.05 -3.46 -6.79
C PHE A 130 -17.01 -4.63 -6.96
N VAL A 131 -16.75 -5.55 -7.87
CA VAL A 131 -17.57 -6.77 -8.07
C VAL A 131 -17.64 -7.59 -6.79
N ARG A 132 -16.53 -7.75 -6.08
CA ARG A 132 -16.52 -8.48 -4.81
C ARG A 132 -17.30 -7.78 -3.71
N ALA A 133 -17.23 -6.46 -3.63
CA ALA A 133 -18.03 -5.68 -2.70
C ALA A 133 -19.54 -5.86 -2.97
N ILE A 134 -19.96 -5.82 -4.23
CA ILE A 134 -21.35 -6.06 -4.63
C ILE A 134 -21.78 -7.48 -4.28
N ILE A 135 -21.01 -8.50 -4.63
CA ILE A 135 -21.32 -9.90 -4.32
C ILE A 135 -21.36 -10.12 -2.81
N GLY A 136 -20.44 -9.51 -2.05
CA GLY A 136 -20.37 -9.62 -0.59
C GLY A 136 -21.51 -8.93 0.14
N THR A 137 -22.05 -7.82 -0.40
CA THR A 137 -23.12 -7.03 0.22
C THR A 137 -24.54 -7.42 -0.24
N ARG A 138 -24.65 -8.32 -1.20
CA ARG A 138 -25.90 -8.92 -1.68
C ARG A 138 -26.90 -8.04 -2.44
N ARG A 139 -27.86 -8.78 -2.99
CA ARG A 139 -29.10 -8.53 -3.76
C ARG A 139 -29.80 -7.18 -3.53
N ASN A 140 -29.70 -6.57 -2.36
CA ASN A 140 -30.45 -5.37 -1.99
C ASN A 140 -29.93 -4.09 -2.64
N ILE A 141 -28.68 -4.05 -3.11
CA ILE A 141 -28.14 -2.87 -3.81
C ILE A 141 -28.82 -2.69 -5.16
N TRP A 142 -29.06 -3.77 -5.88
CA TRP A 142 -29.74 -3.75 -7.17
C TRP A 142 -31.21 -3.30 -7.05
N ASN A 143 -31.89 -3.71 -5.97
CA ASN A 143 -33.25 -3.30 -5.70
C ASN A 143 -33.40 -1.86 -5.21
N LYS A 144 -32.33 -1.32 -4.59
CA LYS A 144 -32.34 0.04 -4.07
C LYS A 144 -32.03 1.10 -5.13
N TYR A 145 -31.36 0.70 -6.22
CA TYR A 145 -30.96 1.60 -7.32
C TYR A 145 -31.21 0.94 -8.69
N PRO A 146 -32.46 0.64 -9.04
CA PRO A 146 -32.78 -0.17 -10.23
C PRO A 146 -32.41 0.52 -11.56
N HIS A 147 -32.09 1.79 -11.54
CA HIS A 147 -31.79 2.58 -12.76
C HIS A 147 -30.30 2.91 -12.95
N ARG A 148 -29.43 2.45 -12.06
CA ARG A 148 -27.98 2.60 -12.29
C ARG A 148 -27.49 1.43 -13.13
N LYS A 149 -27.33 1.68 -14.42
CA LYS A 149 -26.48 0.85 -15.25
C LYS A 149 -25.05 1.09 -14.82
N ILE A 150 -24.42 0.06 -14.34
CA ILE A 150 -22.99 0.03 -14.10
C ILE A 150 -22.32 -0.44 -15.39
#